data_a5f89c9de7f182024a8c4a9ceceedc6a
#
_entry.id   a5f89c9de7f182024a8c4a9ceceedc6a
#
_cell.length_a   1.000
_cell.length_b   1.000
_cell.length_c   1.000
_cell.angle_alpha   90.00
_cell.angle_beta   90.00
_cell.angle_gamma   90.00
#
_symmetry.space_group_name_H-M   'P 1'
#
loop_
_entity.id
_entity.type
_entity.pdbx_description
1 polymer ?
#
loop_
_entity_poly.entity_id
_entity_poly.type
_entity_poly.pdbx_seq_one_letter_code
_entity_poly.pdbx_strand_id
1 'polypeptide(L)'
;MKKFLSTLLALTMLLALAAPALAENPTVTYYVRGGTAQYEPYLYETLVGLQKIQEMAGVDIDWTVVCGNGDEIKAQYVAMMASGNYPDIIQWQHNNSLGYVGGVAQMYADGIIIELNDVIDQYMPNYKKLLEENPQVAKTLMDDEGRYLYFTPINPLVTDLEKASVTWWGLMMRKDWLENVGMEAPTTIDEWYDVLTAFKEGDPNGNSEQDEIPFDAGSGGLLLFMPAFGITNGWYVNPETGKVGYGQYSEEYKAYLETMAKWYAEGLVQNVYADENGTLADSADPNLYADLAGSWKGLANYWEQRLPQVKEKNPNADFVAVQWPACVDGSGVSYADNYGMSYGDRVSTVISTDCKNVEAAARLIDAMYSEEGTNCTTWGTEDSDPINAKQDWTNGHGTYTIDPETGKKVETEWANTICENFYDGAFPVKFRYAMSHVSFPRWGAADYTMATREEKYVASSCLWAQASNALEYPAAIILTTDAQKAVAEIDNISNYINEMTYKFITGAEPLTNFDTYMDNLQKI
;
A
#
# COMPACT_ATOMS: atom_id res chain seq x y z
N MET A 1 -34.17 -58.86 37.23
CA MET A 1 -34.54 -57.62 36.53
C MET A 1 -34.00 -56.36 37.21
N LYS A 2 -34.17 -56.14 38.54
CA LYS A 2 -33.67 -54.89 39.20
C LYS A 2 -32.11 -54.68 39.14
N LYS A 3 -31.30 -55.72 39.15
CA LYS A 3 -29.83 -55.61 39.04
C LYS A 3 -29.36 -55.34 37.61
N PHE A 4 -30.11 -55.74 36.57
CA PHE A 4 -29.79 -55.43 35.17
C PHE A 4 -30.14 -53.96 34.80
N LEU A 5 -31.20 -53.41 35.41
CA LEU A 5 -31.57 -52.01 35.18
C LEU A 5 -30.60 -51.02 35.82
N SER A 6 -30.02 -51.38 37.00
CA SER A 6 -29.05 -50.51 37.66
C SER A 6 -27.68 -50.50 36.94
N THR A 7 -27.29 -51.60 36.32
CA THR A 7 -26.04 -51.69 35.54
C THR A 7 -26.16 -50.96 34.20
N LEU A 8 -27.34 -51.00 33.56
CA LEU A 8 -27.62 -50.25 32.34
C LEU A 8 -27.65 -48.72 32.58
N LEU A 9 -28.24 -48.29 33.72
CA LEU A 9 -28.28 -46.88 34.10
C LEU A 9 -26.89 -46.34 34.49
N ALA A 10 -26.04 -47.17 35.14
CA ALA A 10 -24.67 -46.77 35.44
C ALA A 10 -23.78 -46.69 34.18
N LEU A 11 -24.03 -47.58 33.18
CA LEU A 11 -23.29 -47.53 31.90
C LEU A 11 -23.71 -46.34 31.04
N THR A 12 -25.00 -45.94 31.05
CA THR A 12 -25.48 -44.76 30.35
C THR A 12 -25.00 -43.46 31.04
N MET A 13 -24.87 -43.40 32.35
CA MET A 13 -24.27 -42.27 33.06
C MET A 13 -22.74 -42.18 32.84
N LEU A 14 -22.02 -43.31 32.71
CA LEU A 14 -20.59 -43.31 32.39
C LEU A 14 -20.33 -42.92 30.91
N LEU A 15 -21.22 -43.23 29.99
CA LEU A 15 -21.13 -42.77 28.59
C LEU A 15 -21.55 -41.31 28.42
N ALA A 16 -22.38 -40.76 29.30
CA ALA A 16 -22.74 -39.34 29.30
C ALA A 16 -21.62 -38.44 29.91
N LEU A 17 -20.68 -39.02 30.68
CA LEU A 17 -19.51 -38.32 31.24
C LEU A 17 -18.28 -38.38 30.35
N ALA A 18 -18.33 -39.09 29.21
CA ALA A 18 -17.26 -39.23 28.24
C ALA A 18 -17.54 -38.54 26.90
N ALA A 19 -18.49 -37.61 26.84
CA ALA A 19 -18.43 -36.62 25.78
C ALA A 19 -17.21 -35.73 26.10
N PRO A 20 -16.17 -35.65 25.27
CA PRO A 20 -15.17 -34.62 25.47
C PRO A 20 -15.96 -33.33 25.46
N ALA A 21 -15.89 -32.57 26.55
CA ALA A 21 -16.22 -31.14 26.47
C ALA A 21 -15.39 -30.66 25.27
N LEU A 22 -16.05 -30.19 24.22
CA LEU A 22 -15.36 -29.47 23.17
C LEU A 22 -14.60 -28.38 23.92
N ALA A 23 -13.29 -28.48 23.97
CA ALA A 23 -12.46 -27.49 24.62
C ALA A 23 -12.79 -26.18 23.88
N GLU A 24 -13.21 -25.16 24.64
CA GLU A 24 -13.40 -23.84 24.10
C GLU A 24 -12.08 -23.42 23.41
N ASN A 25 -12.19 -22.81 22.25
CA ASN A 25 -11.03 -22.28 21.55
C ASN A 25 -10.29 -21.30 22.47
N PRO A 26 -8.95 -21.29 22.46
CA PRO A 26 -8.21 -20.21 23.11
C PRO A 26 -8.57 -18.89 22.46
N THR A 27 -8.78 -17.84 23.26
CA THR A 27 -9.04 -16.49 22.80
C THR A 27 -7.75 -15.67 22.84
N VAL A 28 -7.47 -14.90 21.79
CA VAL A 28 -6.40 -13.92 21.71
C VAL A 28 -6.98 -12.51 21.53
N THR A 29 -6.40 -11.53 22.19
CA THR A 29 -6.73 -10.12 22.02
C THR A 29 -5.98 -9.56 20.82
N TYR A 30 -6.71 -8.91 19.89
CA TYR A 30 -6.13 -8.39 18.64
C TYR A 30 -6.44 -6.90 18.50
N TYR A 31 -5.41 -6.07 18.53
CA TYR A 31 -5.50 -4.64 18.31
C TYR A 31 -5.23 -4.33 16.84
N VAL A 32 -6.16 -3.62 16.19
CA VAL A 32 -6.06 -3.30 14.77
C VAL A 32 -6.58 -1.91 14.45
N ARG A 33 -5.95 -1.26 13.46
CA ARG A 33 -6.45 -0.02 12.89
C ARG A 33 -7.61 -0.31 11.95
N GLY A 34 -8.80 0.23 12.26
CA GLY A 34 -10.03 0.03 11.48
C GLY A 34 -10.26 1.01 10.34
N GLY A 35 -9.45 2.04 10.17
CA GLY A 35 -9.66 3.07 9.14
C GLY A 35 -10.45 4.29 9.62
N THR A 36 -11.22 4.93 8.72
CA THR A 36 -11.98 6.14 9.05
C THR A 36 -13.18 5.84 9.95
N ALA A 37 -13.74 6.88 10.61
CA ALA A 37 -14.87 6.75 11.56
C ALA A 37 -16.15 6.11 10.98
N GLN A 38 -16.21 5.91 9.67
CA GLN A 38 -17.32 5.22 8.98
C GLN A 38 -17.29 3.70 9.15
N TYR A 39 -16.16 3.13 9.61
CA TYR A 39 -16.02 1.69 9.87
C TYR A 39 -16.31 1.41 11.33
N GLU A 40 -17.49 0.91 11.59
CA GLU A 40 -17.90 0.57 12.95
C GLU A 40 -17.10 -0.65 13.45
N PRO A 41 -16.56 -0.59 14.70
CA PRO A 41 -15.71 -1.65 15.25
C PRO A 41 -16.31 -3.05 15.18
N TYR A 42 -17.64 -3.18 15.36
CA TYR A 42 -18.33 -4.47 15.33
C TYR A 42 -18.26 -5.19 13.96
N LEU A 43 -17.91 -4.49 12.89
CA LEU A 43 -17.77 -5.13 11.57
C LEU A 43 -16.70 -6.22 11.56
N TYR A 44 -15.63 -6.07 12.36
CA TYR A 44 -14.56 -7.07 12.41
C TYR A 44 -15.02 -8.41 12.96
N GLU A 45 -15.92 -8.41 13.92
CA GLU A 45 -16.53 -9.62 14.47
C GLU A 45 -17.42 -10.35 13.43
N THR A 46 -17.95 -9.61 12.46
CA THR A 46 -18.88 -10.12 11.44
C THR A 46 -18.22 -10.43 10.09
N LEU A 47 -16.91 -10.21 9.96
CA LEU A 47 -16.19 -10.50 8.72
C LEU A 47 -16.05 -12.00 8.49
N VAL A 48 -16.76 -12.52 7.50
CA VAL A 48 -16.85 -13.97 7.24
C VAL A 48 -15.48 -14.58 6.96
N GLY A 49 -14.63 -13.89 6.19
CA GLY A 49 -13.26 -14.35 5.93
C GLY A 49 -12.42 -14.49 7.21
N LEU A 50 -12.55 -13.54 8.16
CA LEU A 50 -11.84 -13.64 9.45
C LEU A 50 -12.41 -14.73 10.36
N GLN A 51 -13.71 -14.98 10.32
CA GLN A 51 -14.31 -16.10 11.04
C GLN A 51 -13.83 -17.44 10.49
N LYS A 52 -13.68 -17.55 9.17
CA LYS A 52 -13.10 -18.73 8.54
C LYS A 52 -11.66 -18.95 9.01
N ILE A 53 -10.85 -17.89 9.08
CA ILE A 53 -9.49 -17.97 9.61
C ILE A 53 -9.48 -18.43 11.07
N GLN A 54 -10.37 -17.92 11.92
CA GLN A 54 -10.52 -18.36 13.30
C GLN A 54 -10.87 -19.85 13.39
N GLU A 55 -11.80 -20.34 12.56
CA GLU A 55 -12.12 -21.78 12.49
C GLU A 55 -10.91 -22.62 12.06
N MET A 56 -10.17 -22.19 11.04
CA MET A 56 -8.98 -22.89 10.56
C MET A 56 -7.88 -22.97 11.63
N ALA A 57 -7.69 -21.88 12.36
CA ALA A 57 -6.69 -21.80 13.43
C ALA A 57 -7.13 -22.50 14.73
N GLY A 58 -8.44 -22.70 14.93
CA GLY A 58 -9.03 -23.14 16.20
C GLY A 58 -8.76 -22.10 17.31
N VAL A 59 -8.91 -20.79 17.01
CA VAL A 59 -8.62 -19.66 17.89
C VAL A 59 -9.70 -18.60 17.72
N ASP A 60 -10.24 -18.12 18.83
CA ASP A 60 -11.18 -17.00 18.84
C ASP A 60 -10.45 -15.68 19.03
N ILE A 61 -10.98 -14.59 18.48
CA ILE A 61 -10.37 -13.25 18.57
C ILE A 61 -11.27 -12.32 19.38
N ASP A 62 -10.65 -11.64 20.35
CA ASP A 62 -11.24 -10.48 21.05
C ASP A 62 -10.66 -9.20 20.41
N TRP A 63 -11.50 -8.50 19.65
CA TRP A 63 -11.08 -7.38 18.82
C TRP A 63 -11.04 -6.06 19.57
N THR A 64 -9.94 -5.33 19.43
CA THR A 64 -9.85 -3.90 19.71
C THR A 64 -9.60 -3.16 18.40
N VAL A 65 -10.65 -2.61 17.82
CA VAL A 65 -10.62 -1.91 16.53
C VAL A 65 -10.60 -0.40 16.76
N VAL A 66 -9.56 0.28 16.26
CA VAL A 66 -9.38 1.72 16.42
C VAL A 66 -9.81 2.44 15.15
N CYS A 67 -10.85 3.26 15.27
CA CYS A 67 -11.40 4.03 14.17
C CYS A 67 -11.36 5.53 14.48
N GLY A 68 -11.31 6.36 13.43
CA GLY A 68 -11.30 7.82 13.55
C GLY A 68 -10.51 8.50 12.44
N ASN A 69 -10.29 9.81 12.59
CA ASN A 69 -9.29 10.49 11.77
C ASN A 69 -7.86 10.12 12.21
N GLY A 70 -6.85 10.54 11.44
CA GLY A 70 -5.46 10.16 11.69
C GLY A 70 -4.95 10.52 13.10
N ASP A 71 -5.33 11.69 13.63
CA ASP A 71 -4.90 12.15 14.96
C ASP A 71 -5.60 11.38 16.08
N GLU A 72 -6.89 11.10 15.94
CA GLU A 72 -7.66 10.31 16.90
C GLU A 72 -7.14 8.87 16.99
N ILE A 73 -6.87 8.26 15.85
CA ILE A 73 -6.28 6.91 15.77
C ILE A 73 -4.90 6.89 16.42
N LYS A 74 -4.06 7.88 16.10
CA LYS A 74 -2.73 8.01 16.71
C LYS A 74 -2.79 8.20 18.23
N ALA A 75 -3.71 9.03 18.72
CA ALA A 75 -3.87 9.25 20.16
C ALA A 75 -4.27 7.96 20.89
N GLN A 76 -5.17 7.16 20.32
CA GLN A 76 -5.58 5.87 20.90
C GLN A 76 -4.39 4.87 20.93
N TYR A 77 -3.61 4.80 19.85
CA TYR A 77 -2.41 3.96 19.82
C TYR A 77 -1.39 4.38 20.89
N VAL A 78 -1.09 5.68 20.97
CA VAL A 78 -0.16 6.22 21.98
C VAL A 78 -0.65 5.94 23.40
N ALA A 79 -1.95 6.07 23.66
CA ALA A 79 -2.54 5.76 24.96
C ALA A 79 -2.41 4.26 25.30
N MET A 80 -2.64 3.37 24.35
CA MET A 80 -2.45 1.92 24.52
C MET A 80 -0.98 1.61 24.83
N MET A 81 -0.04 2.15 24.06
CA MET A 81 1.39 1.95 24.30
C MET A 81 1.85 2.49 25.66
N ALA A 82 1.35 3.66 26.08
CA ALA A 82 1.67 4.27 27.37
C ALA A 82 1.05 3.54 28.57
N SER A 83 0.02 2.73 28.37
CA SER A 83 -0.64 1.98 29.44
C SER A 83 0.25 0.88 30.03
N GLY A 84 1.22 0.36 29.25
CA GLY A 84 2.03 -0.79 29.61
C GLY A 84 1.27 -2.11 29.69
N ASN A 85 0.01 -2.16 29.20
CA ASN A 85 -0.78 -3.38 29.07
C ASN A 85 -1.03 -3.60 27.58
N TYR A 86 -0.41 -4.61 27.02
CA TYR A 86 -0.42 -4.84 25.59
C TYR A 86 -1.40 -5.96 25.20
N PRO A 87 -2.21 -5.77 24.13
CA PRO A 87 -2.92 -6.87 23.49
C PRO A 87 -1.96 -7.97 23.05
N ASP A 88 -2.44 -9.23 22.94
CA ASP A 88 -1.62 -10.35 22.49
C ASP A 88 -1.01 -10.09 21.10
N ILE A 89 -1.82 -9.55 20.19
CA ILE A 89 -1.42 -9.21 18.83
C ILE A 89 -1.68 -7.72 18.59
N ILE A 90 -0.69 -7.02 18.06
CA ILE A 90 -0.81 -5.60 17.69
C ILE A 90 -0.50 -5.44 16.22
N GLN A 91 -1.49 -5.02 15.44
CA GLN A 91 -1.32 -4.67 14.02
C GLN A 91 -1.35 -3.16 13.86
N TRP A 92 -0.25 -2.58 13.42
CA TRP A 92 -0.09 -1.13 13.33
C TRP A 92 0.92 -0.71 12.27
N GLN A 93 0.88 0.58 11.89
CA GLN A 93 1.95 1.19 11.10
C GLN A 93 3.11 1.54 12.06
N HIS A 94 4.10 0.68 12.15
CA HIS A 94 5.27 0.88 13.02
C HIS A 94 6.37 1.73 12.35
N ASN A 95 6.00 2.60 11.40
CA ASN A 95 6.91 3.58 10.84
C ASN A 95 6.96 4.87 11.69
N ASN A 96 8.02 5.66 11.50
CA ASN A 96 8.38 6.78 12.38
C ASN A 96 7.32 7.86 12.54
N SER A 97 6.39 8.04 11.60
CA SER A 97 5.43 9.15 11.64
C SER A 97 4.15 8.87 12.43
N LEU A 98 3.70 7.61 12.45
CA LEU A 98 2.43 7.22 13.08
C LEU A 98 2.58 6.13 14.15
N GLY A 99 3.76 5.54 14.29
CA GLY A 99 4.01 4.37 15.09
C GLY A 99 4.88 4.62 16.33
N TYR A 100 5.62 3.58 16.71
CA TYR A 100 6.56 3.62 17.82
C TYR A 100 7.89 4.23 17.39
N VAL A 101 8.40 5.19 18.14
CA VAL A 101 9.70 5.82 17.85
C VAL A 101 10.81 4.76 17.89
N GLY A 102 11.53 4.61 16.78
CA GLY A 102 12.50 3.54 16.61
C GLY A 102 11.94 2.21 16.09
N GLY A 103 10.63 2.16 15.76
CA GLY A 103 10.00 1.02 15.09
C GLY A 103 10.02 -0.28 15.89
N VAL A 104 9.88 -1.40 15.19
CA VAL A 104 9.81 -2.74 15.81
C VAL A 104 11.11 -3.14 16.53
N ALA A 105 12.26 -2.67 16.07
CA ALA A 105 13.53 -2.94 16.73
C ALA A 105 13.59 -2.29 18.11
N GLN A 106 13.11 -1.06 18.25
CA GLN A 106 13.02 -0.39 19.55
C GLN A 106 11.95 -1.02 20.44
N MET A 107 10.80 -1.42 19.86
CA MET A 107 9.77 -2.15 20.63
C MET A 107 10.33 -3.45 21.24
N TYR A 108 11.18 -4.17 20.50
CA TYR A 108 11.87 -5.35 21.00
C TYR A 108 12.88 -5.00 22.11
N ALA A 109 13.70 -3.98 21.88
CA ALA A 109 14.68 -3.52 22.87
C ALA A 109 14.02 -3.03 24.18
N ASP A 110 12.84 -2.43 24.09
CA ASP A 110 12.05 -1.96 25.24
C ASP A 110 11.23 -3.09 25.90
N GLY A 111 11.30 -4.32 25.38
CA GLY A 111 10.62 -5.49 25.93
C GLY A 111 9.11 -5.50 25.71
N ILE A 112 8.62 -4.86 24.66
CA ILE A 112 7.18 -4.78 24.32
C ILE A 112 6.74 -5.96 23.47
N ILE A 113 7.60 -6.44 22.57
CA ILE A 113 7.33 -7.54 21.64
C ILE A 113 8.33 -8.67 21.80
N ILE A 114 7.97 -9.85 21.33
CA ILE A 114 8.83 -11.04 21.38
C ILE A 114 9.58 -11.23 20.04
N GLU A 115 10.72 -11.92 20.12
CA GLU A 115 11.38 -12.49 18.94
C GLU A 115 10.57 -13.67 18.41
N LEU A 116 10.54 -13.82 17.07
CA LEU A 116 9.63 -14.76 16.41
C LEU A 116 10.30 -16.01 15.84
N ASN A 117 11.62 -16.12 15.84
CA ASN A 117 12.35 -17.24 15.22
C ASN A 117 11.86 -18.61 15.72
N ASP A 118 11.87 -18.82 17.04
CA ASP A 118 11.39 -20.06 17.64
C ASP A 118 9.86 -20.25 17.45
N VAL A 119 9.10 -19.16 17.43
CA VAL A 119 7.65 -19.18 17.21
C VAL A 119 7.33 -19.68 15.81
N ILE A 120 8.04 -19.14 14.82
CA ILE A 120 7.91 -19.55 13.40
C ILE A 120 8.26 -21.03 13.26
N ASP A 121 9.37 -21.43 13.84
CA ASP A 121 9.84 -22.83 13.75
C ASP A 121 8.88 -23.84 14.36
N GLN A 122 8.26 -23.49 15.48
CA GLN A 122 7.42 -24.42 16.25
C GLN A 122 5.96 -24.44 15.84
N TYR A 123 5.40 -23.28 15.44
CA TYR A 123 3.95 -23.10 15.35
C TYR A 123 3.46 -22.59 14.00
N MET A 124 4.35 -22.20 13.04
CA MET A 124 3.97 -21.53 11.81
C MET A 124 4.44 -22.25 10.53
N PRO A 125 3.91 -23.44 10.24
CA PRO A 125 4.36 -24.23 9.09
C PRO A 125 4.11 -23.58 7.73
N ASN A 126 3.01 -22.83 7.55
CA ASN A 126 2.73 -22.13 6.30
C ASN A 126 3.72 -21.00 6.06
N TYR A 127 3.91 -20.14 7.06
CA TYR A 127 4.83 -19.02 6.97
C TYR A 127 6.29 -19.49 6.81
N LYS A 128 6.71 -20.49 7.58
CA LYS A 128 8.04 -21.11 7.46
C LYS A 128 8.30 -21.62 6.05
N LYS A 129 7.34 -22.35 5.47
CA LYS A 129 7.44 -22.82 4.09
C LYS A 129 7.60 -21.68 3.09
N LEU A 130 6.82 -20.60 3.23
CA LEU A 130 6.94 -19.42 2.37
C LEU A 130 8.34 -18.78 2.45
N LEU A 131 8.91 -18.67 3.64
CA LEU A 131 10.26 -18.13 3.83
C LEU A 131 11.33 -19.05 3.22
N GLU A 132 11.21 -20.35 3.36
CA GLU A 132 12.14 -21.34 2.79
C GLU A 132 12.10 -21.33 1.25
N GLU A 133 10.92 -21.21 0.66
CA GLU A 133 10.72 -21.13 -0.79
C GLU A 133 11.14 -19.77 -1.38
N ASN A 134 11.23 -18.72 -0.54
CA ASN A 134 11.53 -17.35 -0.96
C ASN A 134 12.66 -16.72 -0.10
N PRO A 135 13.91 -17.20 -0.23
CA PRO A 135 15.02 -16.79 0.66
C PRO A 135 15.36 -15.30 0.58
N GLN A 136 15.06 -14.64 -0.54
CA GLN A 136 15.25 -13.18 -0.64
C GLN A 136 14.25 -12.44 0.26
N VAL A 137 12.98 -12.87 0.26
CA VAL A 137 11.95 -12.34 1.16
C VAL A 137 12.35 -12.58 2.61
N ALA A 138 12.74 -13.81 2.95
CA ALA A 138 13.19 -14.17 4.28
C ALA A 138 14.31 -13.24 4.77
N LYS A 139 15.31 -12.98 3.92
CA LYS A 139 16.42 -12.08 4.24
C LYS A 139 15.96 -10.65 4.49
N THR A 140 15.00 -10.13 3.74
CA THR A 140 14.52 -8.75 3.90
C THR A 140 13.66 -8.54 5.12
N LEU A 141 13.08 -9.61 5.69
CA LEU A 141 12.25 -9.55 6.90
C LEU A 141 13.04 -9.76 8.20
N MET A 142 14.30 -10.17 8.10
CA MET A 142 15.20 -10.30 9.25
C MET A 142 15.94 -9.00 9.53
N ASP A 143 16.17 -8.72 10.81
CA ASP A 143 17.11 -7.68 11.21
C ASP A 143 18.59 -8.12 11.01
N ASP A 144 19.54 -7.23 11.34
CA ASP A 144 20.98 -7.48 11.20
C ASP A 144 21.50 -8.62 12.09
N GLU A 145 20.73 -9.02 13.12
CA GLU A 145 21.05 -10.12 14.02
C GLU A 145 20.36 -11.43 13.61
N GLY A 146 19.62 -11.42 12.47
CA GLY A 146 18.92 -12.58 11.95
C GLY A 146 17.59 -12.89 12.65
N ARG A 147 17.00 -11.89 13.33
CA ARG A 147 15.74 -12.04 14.05
C ARG A 147 14.56 -11.61 13.20
N TYR A 148 13.48 -12.37 13.28
CA TYR A 148 12.14 -11.94 12.84
C TYR A 148 11.43 -11.27 14.01
N LEU A 149 10.94 -10.04 13.83
CA LEU A 149 10.29 -9.26 14.88
C LEU A 149 8.82 -8.93 14.57
N TYR A 150 8.38 -9.14 13.32
CA TYR A 150 7.03 -8.81 12.89
C TYR A 150 6.57 -9.67 11.72
N PHE A 151 5.27 -9.69 11.49
CA PHE A 151 4.61 -10.24 10.31
C PHE A 151 4.02 -9.11 9.48
N THR A 152 3.87 -9.32 8.17
CA THR A 152 3.41 -8.29 7.24
C THR A 152 2.73 -8.93 6.03
N PRO A 153 1.85 -8.22 5.32
CA PRO A 153 1.45 -8.66 3.98
C PRO A 153 2.69 -8.69 3.08
N ILE A 154 2.84 -9.77 2.34
CA ILE A 154 3.96 -9.97 1.42
C ILE A 154 3.40 -10.13 0.02
N ASN A 155 3.74 -9.23 -0.89
CA ASN A 155 3.42 -9.35 -2.31
C ASN A 155 4.71 -9.66 -3.07
N PRO A 156 4.97 -10.91 -3.43
CA PRO A 156 6.15 -11.28 -4.18
C PRO A 156 6.08 -10.67 -5.59
N LEU A 157 7.16 -10.04 -6.05
CA LEU A 157 7.22 -9.45 -7.40
C LEU A 157 7.88 -10.40 -8.41
N VAL A 158 7.42 -11.63 -8.45
CA VAL A 158 8.02 -12.69 -9.29
C VAL A 158 7.45 -12.72 -10.71
N THR A 159 6.28 -12.11 -10.94
CA THR A 159 5.62 -12.04 -12.24
C THR A 159 5.25 -10.61 -12.62
N ASP A 160 5.01 -10.37 -13.92
CA ASP A 160 4.54 -9.05 -14.39
C ASP A 160 3.17 -8.70 -13.80
N LEU A 161 2.32 -9.70 -13.55
CA LEU A 161 1.02 -9.51 -12.91
C LEU A 161 1.18 -9.02 -11.47
N GLU A 162 2.13 -9.57 -10.73
CA GLU A 162 2.39 -9.18 -9.35
C GLU A 162 2.99 -7.77 -9.27
N LYS A 163 3.90 -7.42 -10.17
CA LYS A 163 4.37 -6.03 -10.31
C LYS A 163 3.22 -5.07 -10.60
N ALA A 164 2.38 -5.39 -11.58
CA ALA A 164 1.24 -4.57 -11.94
C ALA A 164 0.24 -4.43 -10.78
N SER A 165 0.04 -5.46 -9.97
CA SER A 165 -0.92 -5.42 -8.85
C SER A 165 -0.55 -4.41 -7.76
N VAL A 166 0.72 -4.05 -7.64
CA VAL A 166 1.22 -3.06 -6.68
C VAL A 166 1.49 -1.70 -7.32
N THR A 167 1.40 -1.62 -8.65
CA THR A 167 1.63 -0.39 -9.43
C THR A 167 0.31 0.31 -9.70
N TRP A 168 -0.11 1.19 -8.82
CA TRP A 168 -1.43 1.79 -8.85
C TRP A 168 -1.44 3.30 -9.11
N TRP A 169 -0.28 3.91 -9.33
CA TRP A 169 -0.13 5.32 -9.68
C TRP A 169 1.05 5.55 -10.64
N GLY A 170 1.00 6.64 -11.40
CA GLY A 170 2.04 7.02 -12.33
C GLY A 170 1.70 8.31 -13.09
N LEU A 171 2.31 8.50 -14.25
CA LEU A 171 2.06 9.63 -15.12
C LEU A 171 0.78 9.40 -15.92
N MET A 172 -0.09 10.40 -15.93
CA MET A 172 -1.33 10.43 -16.72
C MET A 172 -1.43 11.71 -17.53
N MET A 173 -2.17 11.63 -18.64
CA MET A 173 -2.34 12.74 -19.58
C MET A 173 -3.73 12.73 -20.21
N ARG A 174 -4.18 13.88 -20.67
CA ARG A 174 -5.36 14.04 -21.49
C ARG A 174 -5.11 13.48 -22.90
N LYS A 175 -5.79 12.38 -23.21
CA LYS A 175 -5.69 11.74 -24.52
C LYS A 175 -6.31 12.60 -25.62
N ASP A 176 -7.45 13.19 -25.33
CA ASP A 176 -8.14 14.10 -26.25
C ASP A 176 -7.30 15.35 -26.56
N TRP A 177 -6.51 15.86 -25.61
CA TRP A 177 -5.59 16.96 -25.85
C TRP A 177 -4.44 16.55 -26.78
N LEU A 178 -3.86 15.35 -26.60
CA LEU A 178 -2.86 14.81 -27.53
C LEU A 178 -3.40 14.73 -28.95
N GLU A 179 -4.62 14.21 -29.11
CA GLU A 179 -5.29 14.12 -30.41
C GLU A 179 -5.52 15.50 -31.03
N ASN A 180 -5.92 16.49 -30.21
CA ASN A 180 -6.19 17.85 -30.68
C ASN A 180 -4.92 18.59 -31.13
N VAL A 181 -3.78 18.35 -30.47
CA VAL A 181 -2.48 18.94 -30.91
C VAL A 181 -1.73 18.03 -31.88
N GLY A 182 -2.23 16.84 -32.21
CA GLY A 182 -1.67 15.92 -33.19
C GLY A 182 -0.38 15.26 -32.74
N MET A 183 -0.24 14.98 -31.44
CA MET A 183 0.93 14.35 -30.83
C MET A 183 0.60 13.00 -30.21
N GLU A 184 1.61 12.15 -30.04
CA GLU A 184 1.55 10.89 -29.31
C GLU A 184 1.99 11.09 -27.86
N ALA A 185 1.65 10.12 -26.99
CA ALA A 185 2.11 10.14 -25.59
C ALA A 185 3.65 10.07 -25.52
N PRO A 186 4.29 10.95 -24.73
CA PRO A 186 5.74 11.07 -24.70
C PRO A 186 6.43 9.89 -23.99
N THR A 187 7.62 9.56 -24.43
CA THR A 187 8.45 8.47 -23.91
C THR A 187 9.82 8.92 -23.37
N THR A 188 10.20 10.16 -23.67
CA THR A 188 11.47 10.78 -23.27
C THR A 188 11.23 12.16 -22.66
N ILE A 189 12.21 12.68 -21.92
CA ILE A 189 12.15 14.05 -21.35
C ILE A 189 11.99 15.11 -22.44
N ASP A 190 12.64 14.94 -23.59
CA ASP A 190 12.52 15.87 -24.71
C ASP A 190 11.12 15.83 -25.35
N GLU A 191 10.54 14.65 -25.54
CA GLU A 191 9.17 14.50 -26.01
C GLU A 191 8.14 15.06 -25.02
N TRP A 192 8.39 14.90 -23.71
CA TRP A 192 7.59 15.55 -22.67
C TRP A 192 7.61 17.08 -22.83
N TYR A 193 8.79 17.66 -23.04
CA TYR A 193 8.91 19.10 -23.28
C TYR A 193 8.09 19.56 -24.49
N ASP A 194 8.19 18.81 -25.60
CA ASP A 194 7.46 19.14 -26.83
C ASP A 194 5.94 19.04 -26.64
N VAL A 195 5.46 17.98 -25.97
CA VAL A 195 4.02 17.81 -25.69
C VAL A 195 3.50 18.89 -24.74
N LEU A 196 4.22 19.20 -23.65
CA LEU A 196 3.81 20.25 -22.73
C LEU A 196 3.80 21.62 -23.38
N THR A 197 4.72 21.89 -24.29
CA THR A 197 4.75 23.13 -25.11
C THR A 197 3.55 23.19 -26.02
N ALA A 198 3.22 22.09 -26.71
CA ALA A 198 2.06 22.00 -27.59
C ALA A 198 0.74 22.18 -26.82
N PHE A 199 0.63 21.65 -25.60
CA PHE A 199 -0.53 21.87 -24.74
C PHE A 199 -0.68 23.35 -24.38
N LYS A 200 0.42 24.00 -23.99
CA LYS A 200 0.40 25.41 -23.64
C LYS A 200 0.00 26.34 -24.78
N GLU A 201 0.47 26.05 -26.00
CA GLU A 201 0.33 26.93 -27.17
C GLU A 201 -0.90 26.62 -28.04
N GLY A 202 -1.44 25.39 -27.89
CA GLY A 202 -2.36 24.81 -28.87
C GLY A 202 -3.84 24.92 -28.55
N ASP A 203 -4.27 25.51 -27.40
CA ASP A 203 -5.68 25.52 -26.95
C ASP A 203 -6.35 24.13 -27.12
N PRO A 204 -5.78 23.07 -26.47
CA PRO A 204 -6.25 21.71 -26.69
C PRO A 204 -7.63 21.42 -26.07
N ASN A 205 -8.10 22.23 -25.10
CA ASN A 205 -9.45 22.14 -24.55
C ASN A 205 -10.49 22.86 -25.44
N GLY A 206 -10.04 23.70 -26.41
CA GLY A 206 -10.88 24.35 -27.39
C GLY A 206 -11.75 25.49 -26.88
N ASN A 207 -11.38 26.10 -25.74
CA ASN A 207 -12.16 27.16 -25.10
C ASN A 207 -11.81 28.56 -25.62
N SER A 208 -10.79 28.69 -26.47
CA SER A 208 -10.23 29.91 -27.06
C SER A 208 -9.58 30.86 -26.01
N GLU A 209 -9.17 30.33 -24.88
CA GLU A 209 -8.40 31.03 -23.85
C GLU A 209 -7.03 30.34 -23.73
N GLN A 210 -6.02 31.03 -23.24
CA GLN A 210 -4.70 30.43 -22.94
C GLN A 210 -4.62 30.22 -21.43
N ASP A 211 -5.35 29.23 -20.93
CA ASP A 211 -5.48 28.94 -19.51
C ASP A 211 -5.04 27.51 -19.14
N GLU A 212 -4.42 26.81 -20.10
CA GLU A 212 -3.93 25.46 -19.91
C GLU A 212 -2.86 25.35 -18.84
N ILE A 213 -2.95 24.28 -18.07
CA ILE A 213 -1.92 23.79 -17.16
C ILE A 213 -1.33 22.53 -17.79
N PRO A 214 -0.23 22.64 -18.56
CA PRO A 214 0.31 21.48 -19.29
C PRO A 214 0.66 20.32 -18.38
N PHE A 215 1.35 20.59 -17.26
CA PHE A 215 1.59 19.63 -16.18
C PHE A 215 1.20 20.22 -14.84
N ASP A 216 0.19 19.66 -14.20
CA ASP A 216 -0.20 19.98 -12.84
C ASP A 216 0.61 19.10 -11.87
N ALA A 217 1.61 19.69 -11.25
CA ALA A 217 2.57 18.96 -10.43
C ALA A 217 1.96 18.40 -9.14
N GLY A 218 1.05 19.14 -8.51
CA GLY A 218 0.45 18.74 -7.25
C GLY A 218 1.47 18.21 -6.23
N SER A 219 1.03 17.36 -5.33
CA SER A 219 1.92 16.73 -4.35
C SER A 219 2.82 15.66 -5.00
N GLY A 220 4.07 16.03 -5.23
CA GLY A 220 5.11 15.10 -5.68
C GLY A 220 5.04 14.69 -7.15
N GLY A 221 4.25 15.38 -8.00
CA GLY A 221 4.16 15.05 -9.42
C GLY A 221 5.50 15.21 -10.15
N LEU A 222 6.29 16.23 -9.83
CA LEU A 222 7.60 16.43 -10.44
C LEU A 222 8.60 15.34 -10.07
N LEU A 223 8.49 14.73 -8.89
CA LEU A 223 9.38 13.66 -8.45
C LEU A 223 9.32 12.44 -9.37
N LEU A 224 8.22 12.27 -10.13
CA LEU A 224 8.07 11.21 -11.12
C LEU A 224 9.06 11.29 -12.28
N PHE A 225 9.69 12.44 -12.47
CA PHE A 225 10.71 12.64 -13.50
C PHE A 225 12.13 12.34 -13.01
N MET A 226 12.37 12.24 -11.69
CA MET A 226 13.71 11.93 -11.14
C MET A 226 14.29 10.63 -11.67
N PRO A 227 13.52 9.54 -11.84
CA PRO A 227 14.05 8.28 -12.37
C PRO A 227 14.65 8.39 -13.79
N ALA A 228 14.17 9.33 -14.61
CA ALA A 228 14.75 9.60 -15.91
C ALA A 228 16.18 10.18 -15.82
N PHE A 229 16.60 10.66 -14.67
CA PHE A 229 17.96 11.12 -14.38
C PHE A 229 18.80 10.08 -13.62
N GLY A 230 18.29 8.84 -13.46
CA GLY A 230 19.00 7.74 -12.80
C GLY A 230 18.98 7.82 -11.27
N ILE A 231 18.10 8.60 -10.68
CA ILE A 231 17.95 8.81 -9.23
C ILE A 231 16.50 8.71 -8.79
N THR A 232 16.25 8.54 -7.49
CA THR A 232 14.90 8.58 -6.91
C THR A 232 14.79 9.64 -5.81
N ASN A 233 13.57 9.88 -5.35
CA ASN A 233 13.33 10.72 -4.18
C ASN A 233 13.77 9.98 -2.90
N GLY A 234 14.94 10.31 -2.38
CA GLY A 234 15.54 9.68 -1.21
C GLY A 234 16.61 8.64 -1.55
N TRP A 235 16.64 7.56 -0.80
CA TRP A 235 17.62 6.50 -0.97
C TRP A 235 17.38 5.69 -2.24
N TYR A 236 18.43 5.40 -2.98
CA TYR A 236 18.38 4.55 -4.16
C TYR A 236 19.63 3.68 -4.26
N VAL A 237 19.56 2.64 -5.08
CA VAL A 237 20.72 1.83 -5.47
C VAL A 237 21.12 2.22 -6.88
N ASN A 238 22.36 2.65 -7.05
CA ASN A 238 22.91 2.88 -8.38
C ASN A 238 23.09 1.54 -9.08
N PRO A 239 22.40 1.28 -10.22
CA PRO A 239 22.37 -0.04 -10.84
C PRO A 239 23.71 -0.46 -11.47
N GLU A 240 24.58 0.50 -11.80
CA GLU A 240 25.90 0.20 -12.38
C GLU A 240 26.92 -0.18 -11.32
N THR A 241 26.89 0.49 -10.18
CA THR A 241 27.91 0.33 -9.12
C THR A 241 27.44 -0.54 -7.95
N GLY A 242 26.13 -0.78 -7.83
CA GLY A 242 25.50 -1.44 -6.69
C GLY A 242 25.60 -0.66 -5.37
N LYS A 243 25.99 0.61 -5.43
CA LYS A 243 26.14 1.46 -4.24
C LYS A 243 24.84 2.18 -3.92
N VAL A 244 24.60 2.35 -2.63
CA VAL A 244 23.50 3.19 -2.14
C VAL A 244 23.87 4.65 -2.29
N GLY A 245 22.94 5.44 -2.82
CA GLY A 245 23.00 6.89 -2.93
C GLY A 245 21.75 7.54 -2.33
N TYR A 246 21.78 8.85 -2.23
CA TYR A 246 20.61 9.67 -1.87
C TYR A 246 20.36 10.64 -3.03
N GLY A 247 19.20 10.53 -3.68
CA GLY A 247 18.93 11.20 -4.96
C GLY A 247 19.20 12.70 -4.93
N GLN A 248 18.70 13.39 -3.90
CA GLN A 248 18.90 14.82 -3.76
C GLN A 248 20.32 15.24 -3.33
N TYR A 249 21.18 14.27 -3.04
CA TYR A 249 22.61 14.46 -2.77
C TYR A 249 23.46 13.85 -3.89
N SER A 250 23.21 14.28 -5.14
CA SER A 250 23.91 13.78 -6.34
C SER A 250 24.04 14.89 -7.40
N GLU A 251 24.97 14.72 -8.33
CA GLU A 251 25.13 15.62 -9.48
C GLU A 251 23.97 15.48 -10.47
N GLU A 252 23.39 14.31 -10.59
CA GLU A 252 22.22 14.00 -11.42
C GLU A 252 21.00 14.83 -10.97
N TYR A 253 20.92 15.12 -9.69
CA TYR A 253 19.85 15.98 -9.14
C TYR A 253 19.92 17.41 -9.67
N LYS A 254 21.13 17.94 -9.93
CA LYS A 254 21.29 19.23 -10.56
C LYS A 254 20.70 19.27 -11.96
N ALA A 255 20.99 18.26 -12.78
CA ALA A 255 20.43 18.15 -14.14
C ALA A 255 18.88 18.05 -14.12
N TYR A 256 18.32 17.30 -13.17
CA TYR A 256 16.88 17.26 -12.92
C TYR A 256 16.34 18.65 -12.57
N LEU A 257 16.96 19.36 -11.63
CA LEU A 257 16.52 20.70 -11.22
C LEU A 257 16.63 21.72 -12.38
N GLU A 258 17.68 21.66 -13.21
CA GLU A 258 17.82 22.51 -14.40
C GLU A 258 16.66 22.32 -15.37
N THR A 259 16.26 21.07 -15.59
CA THR A 259 15.13 20.73 -16.46
C THR A 259 13.80 21.23 -15.86
N MET A 260 13.54 20.97 -14.59
CA MET A 260 12.29 21.38 -13.94
C MET A 260 12.20 22.91 -13.81
N ALA A 261 13.30 23.59 -13.52
CA ALA A 261 13.36 25.05 -13.47
C ALA A 261 13.08 25.69 -14.84
N LYS A 262 13.61 25.09 -15.91
CA LYS A 262 13.29 25.50 -17.28
C LYS A 262 11.79 25.36 -17.56
N TRP A 263 11.23 24.19 -17.29
CA TRP A 263 9.80 23.93 -17.53
C TRP A 263 8.90 24.86 -16.72
N TYR A 264 9.27 25.15 -15.48
CA TYR A 264 8.55 26.10 -14.64
C TYR A 264 8.64 27.54 -15.18
N ALA A 265 9.84 28.01 -15.53
CA ALA A 265 10.03 29.35 -16.09
C ALA A 265 9.30 29.58 -17.42
N GLU A 266 9.15 28.52 -18.20
CA GLU A 266 8.40 28.53 -19.45
C GLU A 266 6.89 28.27 -19.25
N GLY A 267 6.41 28.11 -17.99
CA GLY A 267 5.00 27.90 -17.67
C GLY A 267 4.44 26.54 -18.10
N LEU A 268 5.31 25.55 -18.33
CA LEU A 268 4.92 24.19 -18.68
C LEU A 268 4.50 23.36 -17.47
N VAL A 269 4.94 23.78 -16.27
CA VAL A 269 4.64 23.13 -15.00
C VAL A 269 4.04 24.15 -14.04
N GLN A 270 2.97 23.78 -13.37
CA GLN A 270 2.31 24.61 -12.35
C GLN A 270 2.07 23.81 -11.05
N ASN A 271 1.63 24.50 -10.00
CA ASN A 271 1.30 23.92 -8.70
C ASN A 271 2.46 23.10 -8.09
N VAL A 272 3.67 23.64 -8.17
CA VAL A 272 4.89 22.95 -7.72
C VAL A 272 5.11 23.00 -6.21
N TYR A 273 4.24 23.66 -5.43
CA TYR A 273 4.43 23.91 -4.01
C TYR A 273 3.15 23.90 -3.19
N ALA A 274 3.36 23.80 -1.91
CA ALA A 274 2.33 24.00 -0.91
C ALA A 274 1.75 25.43 -0.98
N ASP A 275 0.49 25.57 -0.64
CA ASP A 275 -0.14 26.85 -0.36
C ASP A 275 0.57 27.57 0.83
N GLU A 276 0.13 28.79 1.13
CA GLU A 276 0.65 29.60 2.25
C GLU A 276 0.52 28.93 3.64
N ASN A 277 -0.28 27.87 3.75
CA ASN A 277 -0.45 27.05 4.96
C ASN A 277 0.43 25.78 4.95
N GLY A 278 1.26 25.59 3.93
CA GLY A 278 2.10 24.41 3.77
C GLY A 278 1.35 23.18 3.25
N THR A 279 0.11 23.36 2.76
CA THR A 279 -0.68 22.28 2.20
C THR A 279 -0.40 22.18 0.71
N LEU A 280 0.28 21.10 0.29
CA LEU A 280 0.34 20.76 -1.13
C LEU A 280 -1.07 20.43 -1.59
N ALA A 281 -1.47 20.91 -2.76
CA ALA A 281 -2.65 20.40 -3.42
C ALA A 281 -2.45 18.90 -3.59
N ASP A 282 -3.21 18.10 -2.84
CA ASP A 282 -3.05 16.63 -2.82
C ASP A 282 -3.30 15.99 -4.18
N SER A 283 -3.97 16.71 -5.08
CA SER A 283 -4.29 16.22 -6.40
C SER A 283 -4.50 17.36 -7.40
N ALA A 284 -4.36 17.06 -8.68
CA ALA A 284 -4.74 17.94 -9.79
C ALA A 284 -6.27 18.07 -9.95
N ASP A 285 -7.08 17.50 -9.06
CA ASP A 285 -8.52 17.38 -9.21
C ASP A 285 -9.25 18.69 -9.55
N PRO A 286 -9.02 19.83 -8.84
CA PRO A 286 -9.72 21.07 -9.16
C PRO A 286 -9.48 21.56 -10.60
N ASN A 287 -8.24 21.51 -11.06
CA ASN A 287 -7.87 21.93 -12.41
C ASN A 287 -8.32 20.90 -13.46
N LEU A 288 -8.28 19.63 -13.11
CA LEU A 288 -8.77 18.55 -13.96
C LEU A 288 -10.28 18.67 -14.19
N TYR A 289 -11.10 18.92 -13.15
CA TYR A 289 -12.54 19.14 -13.26
C TYR A 289 -12.88 20.47 -13.94
N ALA A 290 -11.97 21.45 -13.86
CA ALA A 290 -12.09 22.70 -14.59
C ALA A 290 -11.76 22.59 -16.08
N ASP A 291 -11.29 21.41 -16.56
CA ASP A 291 -10.83 21.16 -17.93
C ASP A 291 -9.55 21.94 -18.29
N LEU A 292 -8.69 22.18 -17.30
CA LEU A 292 -7.46 22.98 -17.43
C LEU A 292 -6.17 22.14 -17.37
N ALA A 293 -6.19 20.98 -16.70
CA ALA A 293 -4.99 20.15 -16.51
C ALA A 293 -4.80 19.17 -17.69
N GLY A 294 -3.65 19.26 -18.37
CA GLY A 294 -3.27 18.40 -19.50
C GLY A 294 -2.59 17.10 -19.08
N SER A 295 -1.75 17.15 -18.03
CA SER A 295 -1.07 15.99 -17.49
C SER A 295 -0.82 16.14 -15.98
N TRP A 296 -0.67 15.02 -15.29
CA TRP A 296 -0.55 14.98 -13.81
C TRP A 296 -0.03 13.63 -13.29
N LYS A 297 0.29 13.59 -12.01
CA LYS A 297 0.41 12.34 -11.26
C LYS A 297 -0.98 11.79 -10.97
N GLY A 298 -1.32 10.62 -11.46
CA GLY A 298 -2.65 10.05 -11.31
C GLY A 298 -2.64 8.62 -10.79
N LEU A 299 -3.80 8.23 -10.26
CA LEU A 299 -4.05 6.86 -9.83
C LEU A 299 -4.70 6.07 -10.97
N ALA A 300 -4.44 4.77 -11.05
CA ALA A 300 -5.02 3.90 -12.06
C ALA A 300 -6.57 3.88 -12.03
N ASN A 301 -7.19 4.21 -10.88
CA ASN A 301 -8.64 4.31 -10.73
C ASN A 301 -9.24 5.69 -11.18
N TYR A 302 -8.44 6.60 -11.70
CA TYR A 302 -8.95 7.90 -12.20
C TYR A 302 -9.91 7.77 -13.39
N TRP A 303 -9.79 6.68 -14.15
CA TRP A 303 -10.75 6.33 -15.20
C TRP A 303 -12.18 6.19 -14.67
N GLU A 304 -12.34 5.56 -13.51
CA GLU A 304 -13.63 5.31 -12.88
C GLU A 304 -14.12 6.52 -12.08
N GLN A 305 -13.19 7.16 -11.35
CA GLN A 305 -13.54 8.14 -10.34
C GLN A 305 -13.48 9.58 -10.81
N ARG A 306 -12.60 9.93 -11.75
CA ARG A 306 -12.35 11.32 -12.16
C ARG A 306 -12.85 11.63 -13.55
N LEU A 307 -12.65 10.73 -14.51
CA LEU A 307 -13.07 10.94 -15.89
C LEU A 307 -14.57 11.26 -16.03
N PRO A 308 -15.51 10.60 -15.34
CA PRO A 308 -16.92 10.95 -15.41
C PRO A 308 -17.20 12.42 -15.05
N GLN A 309 -16.52 12.95 -14.03
CA GLN A 309 -16.68 14.33 -13.58
C GLN A 309 -16.09 15.33 -14.61
N VAL A 310 -14.94 15.01 -15.20
CA VAL A 310 -14.36 15.83 -16.29
C VAL A 310 -15.28 15.87 -17.50
N LYS A 311 -15.93 14.75 -17.82
CA LYS A 311 -16.90 14.64 -18.93
C LYS A 311 -18.17 15.47 -18.72
N GLU A 312 -18.51 15.86 -17.52
CA GLU A 312 -19.60 16.81 -17.28
C GLU A 312 -19.32 18.17 -17.94
N LYS A 313 -18.06 18.61 -17.98
CA LYS A 313 -17.62 19.85 -18.61
C LYS A 313 -17.18 19.64 -20.05
N ASN A 314 -16.41 18.61 -20.33
CA ASN A 314 -15.93 18.25 -21.67
C ASN A 314 -16.32 16.80 -22.00
N PRO A 315 -17.44 16.57 -22.72
CA PRO A 315 -17.90 15.21 -23.05
C PRO A 315 -16.92 14.37 -23.86
N ASN A 316 -15.95 15.00 -24.54
CA ASN A 316 -14.93 14.33 -25.33
C ASN A 316 -13.68 13.97 -24.54
N ALA A 317 -13.59 14.42 -23.28
CA ALA A 317 -12.43 14.13 -22.44
C ALA A 317 -12.14 12.63 -22.38
N ASP A 318 -10.89 12.26 -22.54
CA ASP A 318 -10.38 10.91 -22.29
C ASP A 318 -8.96 11.01 -21.71
N PHE A 319 -8.56 9.96 -20.98
CA PHE A 319 -7.25 9.90 -20.33
C PHE A 319 -6.37 8.84 -20.99
N VAL A 320 -5.08 8.98 -20.83
CA VAL A 320 -4.08 7.95 -21.13
C VAL A 320 -3.05 7.87 -20.03
N ALA A 321 -2.71 6.66 -19.62
CA ALA A 321 -1.53 6.43 -18.81
C ALA A 321 -0.28 6.58 -19.68
N VAL A 322 0.74 7.26 -19.17
CA VAL A 322 1.99 7.52 -19.87
C VAL A 322 3.10 6.72 -19.20
N GLN A 323 3.92 6.04 -20.00
CA GLN A 323 5.06 5.29 -19.45
C GLN A 323 6.07 6.23 -18.78
N TRP A 324 6.85 5.69 -17.90
CA TRP A 324 7.98 6.41 -17.32
C TRP A 324 8.96 6.82 -18.40
N PRO A 325 9.41 8.09 -18.42
CA PRO A 325 10.31 8.54 -19.45
C PRO A 325 11.65 7.79 -19.39
N ALA A 326 12.20 7.52 -20.57
CA ALA A 326 13.50 6.89 -20.70
C ALA A 326 14.60 7.78 -20.11
N CYS A 327 15.65 7.15 -19.58
CA CYS A 327 16.78 7.83 -18.96
C CYS A 327 17.49 8.75 -19.95
N VAL A 328 17.85 9.96 -19.48
CA VAL A 328 18.52 11.01 -20.30
C VAL A 328 19.94 10.61 -20.73
N ASP A 329 20.51 9.54 -20.18
CA ASP A 329 21.80 8.98 -20.57
C ASP A 329 21.82 8.32 -21.95
N GLY A 330 20.67 8.19 -22.60
CA GLY A 330 20.52 7.56 -23.91
C GLY A 330 20.50 6.03 -23.87
N SER A 331 20.42 5.41 -22.70
CA SER A 331 20.33 3.94 -22.56
C SER A 331 19.00 3.38 -23.07
N GLY A 332 17.96 4.21 -23.15
CA GLY A 332 16.60 3.79 -23.47
C GLY A 332 15.91 3.02 -22.33
N VAL A 333 16.53 2.92 -21.16
CA VAL A 333 15.94 2.30 -19.98
C VAL A 333 15.04 3.31 -19.29
N SER A 334 13.83 2.90 -18.95
CA SER A 334 12.93 3.64 -18.04
C SER A 334 13.02 3.04 -16.66
N TYR A 335 13.20 3.89 -15.66
CA TYR A 335 13.15 3.49 -14.26
C TYR A 335 11.86 3.98 -13.63
N ALA A 336 11.35 3.21 -12.70
CA ALA A 336 10.21 3.60 -11.87
C ALA A 336 10.68 4.32 -10.60
N ASP A 337 9.88 5.26 -10.13
CA ASP A 337 9.99 5.77 -8.76
C ASP A 337 9.23 4.82 -7.85
N ASN A 338 9.98 3.91 -7.25
CA ASN A 338 9.60 3.02 -6.17
C ASN A 338 8.11 2.62 -6.12
N TYR A 339 7.77 1.54 -6.79
CA TYR A 339 6.46 0.91 -6.66
C TYR A 339 6.45 0.01 -5.46
N GLY A 340 6.52 0.61 -4.28
CA GLY A 340 6.18 -0.01 -3.04
C GLY A 340 6.25 -1.52 -3.07
N MET A 341 7.45 -2.07 -3.23
CA MET A 341 7.69 -3.45 -2.90
C MET A 341 7.10 -3.67 -1.53
N SER A 342 5.97 -4.30 -1.50
CA SER A 342 5.25 -4.51 -0.27
C SER A 342 5.86 -5.65 0.53
N TYR A 343 7.06 -5.45 0.97
CA TYR A 343 7.55 -6.14 2.13
C TYR A 343 7.41 -5.19 3.31
N GLY A 344 6.21 -5.18 3.92
CA GLY A 344 6.04 -4.59 5.22
C GLY A 344 6.19 -3.08 5.35
N ASP A 345 5.97 -2.34 4.28
CA ASP A 345 6.32 -0.92 4.25
C ASP A 345 5.50 -0.06 5.21
N ARG A 346 4.31 -0.47 5.61
CA ARG A 346 3.42 0.42 6.39
C ARG A 346 2.70 -0.25 7.55
N VAL A 347 2.44 -1.55 7.49
CA VAL A 347 1.70 -2.24 8.55
C VAL A 347 2.43 -3.51 8.93
N SER A 348 2.79 -3.62 10.18
CA SER A 348 3.35 -4.82 10.77
C SER A 348 2.45 -5.34 11.88
N THR A 349 2.40 -6.66 11.99
CA THR A 349 1.70 -7.39 13.03
C THR A 349 2.75 -7.98 13.96
N VAL A 350 2.66 -7.68 15.23
CA VAL A 350 3.62 -8.14 16.26
C VAL A 350 2.90 -8.92 17.34
N ILE A 351 3.61 -9.82 18.01
CA ILE A 351 3.14 -10.51 19.22
C ILE A 351 3.79 -9.83 20.42
N SER A 352 2.98 -9.41 21.38
CA SER A 352 3.46 -8.70 22.56
C SER A 352 4.06 -9.64 23.60
N THR A 353 4.86 -9.09 24.50
CA THR A 353 5.38 -9.83 25.67
C THR A 353 4.31 -10.19 26.69
N ASP A 354 3.14 -9.53 26.65
CA ASP A 354 1.99 -9.83 27.50
C ASP A 354 1.16 -11.02 26.97
N CYS A 355 1.43 -11.49 25.76
CA CYS A 355 0.72 -12.62 25.16
C CYS A 355 0.90 -13.89 25.97
N LYS A 356 -0.21 -14.39 26.53
CA LYS A 356 -0.19 -15.59 27.40
C LYS A 356 -0.24 -16.89 26.62
N ASN A 357 -0.72 -16.86 25.39
CA ASN A 357 -0.83 -18.03 24.52
C ASN A 357 -0.22 -17.73 23.14
N VAL A 358 1.11 -17.69 23.12
CA VAL A 358 1.90 -17.42 21.90
C VAL A 358 1.62 -18.46 20.82
N GLU A 359 1.37 -19.74 21.17
CA GLU A 359 0.99 -20.77 20.21
C GLU A 359 -0.32 -20.43 19.50
N ALA A 360 -1.34 -20.00 20.24
CA ALA A 360 -2.62 -19.61 19.63
C ALA A 360 -2.47 -18.40 18.72
N ALA A 361 -1.75 -17.35 19.17
CA ALA A 361 -1.47 -16.17 18.36
C ALA A 361 -0.71 -16.54 17.06
N ALA A 362 0.29 -17.40 17.17
CA ALA A 362 1.08 -17.86 16.04
C ALA A 362 0.23 -18.67 15.04
N ARG A 363 -0.59 -19.65 15.53
CA ARG A 363 -1.48 -20.43 14.65
C ARG A 363 -2.48 -19.55 13.91
N LEU A 364 -3.03 -18.53 14.56
CA LEU A 364 -3.95 -17.58 13.94
C LEU A 364 -3.27 -16.82 12.79
N ILE A 365 -2.06 -16.29 13.03
CA ILE A 365 -1.29 -15.56 12.03
C ILE A 365 -0.82 -16.51 10.90
N ASP A 366 -0.39 -17.73 11.24
CA ASP A 366 0.02 -18.74 10.26
C ASP A 366 -1.12 -19.14 9.32
N ALA A 367 -2.35 -19.25 9.85
CA ALA A 367 -3.54 -19.51 9.05
C ALA A 367 -3.78 -18.44 7.99
N MET A 368 -3.46 -17.18 8.28
CA MET A 368 -3.57 -16.05 7.34
C MET A 368 -2.59 -16.17 6.16
N TYR A 369 -1.41 -16.80 6.36
CA TYR A 369 -0.42 -17.05 5.31
C TYR A 369 -0.69 -18.33 4.48
N SER A 370 -1.66 -19.14 4.85
CA SER A 370 -2.10 -20.23 4.00
C SER A 370 -2.78 -19.72 2.72
N GLU A 371 -2.90 -20.54 1.70
CA GLU A 371 -3.65 -20.20 0.48
C GLU A 371 -5.10 -19.81 0.81
N GLU A 372 -5.78 -20.60 1.64
CA GLU A 372 -7.15 -20.31 2.08
C GLU A 372 -7.24 -19.03 2.90
N GLY A 373 -6.30 -18.80 3.82
CA GLY A 373 -6.23 -17.55 4.61
C GLY A 373 -5.99 -16.32 3.74
N THR A 374 -5.13 -16.42 2.74
CA THR A 374 -4.95 -15.36 1.74
C THR A 374 -6.24 -15.10 0.96
N ASN A 375 -6.95 -16.16 0.55
CA ASN A 375 -8.27 -15.98 -0.07
C ASN A 375 -9.24 -15.28 0.88
N CYS A 376 -9.32 -15.70 2.13
CA CYS A 376 -10.17 -15.08 3.14
C CYS A 376 -9.88 -13.59 3.36
N THR A 377 -8.61 -13.18 3.25
CA THR A 377 -8.21 -11.77 3.43
C THR A 377 -8.23 -10.94 2.14
N THR A 378 -8.44 -11.54 0.98
CA THR A 378 -8.49 -10.86 -0.33
C THR A 378 -9.84 -11.01 -1.02
N TRP A 379 -10.22 -12.23 -1.38
CA TRP A 379 -11.47 -12.55 -2.05
C TRP A 379 -12.67 -12.66 -1.10
N GLY A 380 -12.45 -13.00 0.16
CA GLY A 380 -13.48 -13.39 1.12
C GLY A 380 -13.71 -14.89 1.11
N THR A 381 -14.96 -15.35 0.96
CA THR A 381 -15.35 -16.75 0.97
C THR A 381 -15.98 -17.18 -0.35
N GLU A 382 -15.77 -18.42 -0.74
CA GLU A 382 -16.45 -18.99 -1.90
C GLU A 382 -17.96 -19.13 -1.63
N ASP A 383 -18.79 -18.91 -2.66
CA ASP A 383 -20.26 -18.93 -2.54
C ASP A 383 -20.79 -20.27 -2.00
N SER A 384 -20.09 -21.37 -2.30
CA SER A 384 -20.41 -22.71 -1.82
C SER A 384 -19.99 -23.00 -0.36
N ASP A 385 -19.26 -22.07 0.30
CA ASP A 385 -18.73 -22.32 1.64
C ASP A 385 -19.84 -22.29 2.70
N PRO A 386 -19.98 -23.38 3.50
CA PRO A 386 -21.00 -23.46 4.55
C PRO A 386 -20.90 -22.36 5.62
N ILE A 387 -19.75 -21.71 5.77
CA ILE A 387 -19.58 -20.61 6.74
C ILE A 387 -20.49 -19.43 6.41
N ASN A 388 -20.82 -19.22 5.15
CA ASN A 388 -21.69 -18.14 4.71
C ASN A 388 -23.10 -18.23 5.36
N ALA A 389 -23.57 -19.43 5.61
CA ALA A 389 -24.88 -19.66 6.25
C ALA A 389 -24.89 -19.38 7.77
N LYS A 390 -23.73 -19.12 8.38
CA LYS A 390 -23.62 -18.80 9.81
C LYS A 390 -23.92 -17.33 10.13
N GLN A 391 -23.97 -16.49 9.09
CA GLN A 391 -24.21 -15.07 9.23
C GLN A 391 -25.53 -14.67 8.55
N ASP A 392 -26.45 -14.07 9.29
CA ASP A 392 -27.75 -13.68 8.78
C ASP A 392 -27.66 -12.65 7.63
N TRP A 393 -26.66 -11.77 7.66
CA TRP A 393 -26.51 -10.70 6.68
C TRP A 393 -25.95 -11.17 5.32
N THR A 394 -25.35 -12.34 5.24
CA THR A 394 -24.84 -12.90 3.98
C THR A 394 -25.92 -13.56 3.13
N ASN A 395 -27.07 -13.89 3.73
CA ASN A 395 -28.10 -14.72 3.11
C ASN A 395 -27.56 -16.07 2.56
N GLY A 396 -26.48 -16.57 3.13
CA GLY A 396 -25.81 -17.79 2.69
C GLY A 396 -24.90 -17.62 1.48
N HIS A 397 -24.63 -16.39 1.03
CA HIS A 397 -23.79 -16.11 -0.12
C HIS A 397 -22.34 -15.77 0.26
N GLY A 398 -21.41 -16.23 -0.57
CA GLY A 398 -20.01 -15.79 -0.56
C GLY A 398 -19.74 -14.69 -1.58
N THR A 399 -18.51 -14.23 -1.60
CA THR A 399 -18.07 -13.11 -2.44
C THR A 399 -17.55 -13.54 -3.79
N TYR A 400 -17.10 -14.79 -3.95
CA TYR A 400 -16.59 -15.28 -5.21
C TYR A 400 -17.07 -16.71 -5.51
N THR A 401 -16.96 -17.10 -6.76
CA THR A 401 -17.13 -18.46 -7.24
C THR A 401 -16.01 -18.80 -8.22
N ILE A 402 -15.87 -20.09 -8.55
CA ILE A 402 -14.94 -20.55 -9.59
C ILE A 402 -15.70 -20.66 -10.91
N ASP A 403 -15.28 -19.89 -11.89
CA ASP A 403 -15.80 -20.00 -13.26
C ASP A 403 -15.49 -21.41 -13.81
N PRO A 404 -16.50 -22.19 -14.21
CA PRO A 404 -16.32 -23.57 -14.61
C PRO A 404 -15.59 -23.73 -15.96
N GLU A 405 -15.57 -22.69 -16.80
CA GLU A 405 -14.91 -22.74 -18.11
C GLU A 405 -13.43 -22.38 -18.02
N THR A 406 -13.11 -21.39 -17.20
CA THR A 406 -11.74 -20.85 -17.08
C THR A 406 -10.97 -21.34 -15.85
N GLY A 407 -11.68 -21.88 -14.85
CA GLY A 407 -11.11 -22.23 -13.55
C GLY A 407 -10.64 -21.03 -12.71
N LYS A 408 -10.99 -19.81 -13.12
CA LYS A 408 -10.61 -18.58 -12.42
C LYS A 408 -11.67 -18.20 -11.39
N LYS A 409 -11.22 -17.50 -10.33
CA LYS A 409 -12.13 -16.85 -9.39
C LYS A 409 -12.81 -15.67 -10.07
N VAL A 410 -14.11 -15.54 -9.86
CA VAL A 410 -14.94 -14.42 -10.31
C VAL A 410 -15.84 -13.98 -9.17
N GLU A 411 -16.10 -12.69 -9.06
CA GLU A 411 -17.01 -12.17 -8.04
C GLU A 411 -18.44 -12.61 -8.31
N THR A 412 -19.18 -12.90 -7.24
CA THR A 412 -20.60 -13.25 -7.33
C THR A 412 -21.45 -12.02 -7.68
N GLU A 413 -22.57 -12.24 -8.36
CA GLU A 413 -23.56 -11.19 -8.61
C GLU A 413 -24.06 -10.58 -7.29
N TRP A 414 -24.19 -11.39 -6.25
CA TRP A 414 -24.59 -10.93 -4.93
C TRP A 414 -23.58 -9.95 -4.32
N ALA A 415 -22.28 -10.28 -4.38
CA ALA A 415 -21.22 -9.38 -3.90
C ALA A 415 -21.22 -8.05 -4.64
N ASN A 416 -21.40 -8.06 -5.97
CA ASN A 416 -21.50 -6.85 -6.78
C ASN A 416 -22.75 -6.03 -6.43
N THR A 417 -23.91 -6.67 -6.28
CA THR A 417 -25.16 -5.99 -5.92
C THR A 417 -25.08 -5.33 -4.53
N ILE A 418 -24.47 -5.99 -3.55
CA ILE A 418 -24.27 -5.41 -2.22
C ILE A 418 -23.28 -4.24 -2.30
N CYS A 419 -22.23 -4.36 -3.11
CA CYS A 419 -21.28 -3.27 -3.29
C CYS A 419 -21.94 -2.02 -3.85
N GLU A 420 -22.86 -2.17 -4.82
CA GLU A 420 -23.60 -1.04 -5.40
C GLU A 420 -24.54 -0.39 -4.40
N ASN A 421 -25.22 -1.17 -3.56
CA ASN A 421 -26.24 -0.67 -2.63
C ASN A 421 -25.69 -0.02 -1.35
N PHE A 422 -24.44 -0.25 -1.02
CA PHE A 422 -23.78 0.31 0.18
C PHE A 422 -22.74 1.39 -0.14
N TYR A 423 -22.71 1.86 -1.36
CA TYR A 423 -21.76 2.87 -1.78
C TYR A 423 -22.25 4.27 -1.38
N ASP A 424 -21.99 4.66 -0.17
CA ASP A 424 -22.10 6.05 0.28
C ASP A 424 -20.73 6.75 0.20
N GLY A 425 -20.05 6.58 -0.91
CA GLY A 425 -18.84 7.30 -1.30
C GLY A 425 -17.53 6.81 -0.68
N ALA A 426 -17.52 5.84 0.23
CA ALA A 426 -16.33 5.61 1.01
C ALA A 426 -15.63 4.26 0.83
N PHE A 427 -16.25 3.14 0.57
CA PHE A 427 -15.57 1.85 0.24
C PHE A 427 -16.59 0.73 0.00
N PRO A 428 -16.37 -0.14 -1.02
CA PRO A 428 -17.28 -1.24 -1.31
C PRO A 428 -17.41 -2.23 -0.16
N VAL A 429 -18.59 -2.78 0.02
CA VAL A 429 -18.90 -3.85 0.99
C VAL A 429 -18.02 -5.11 0.81
N LYS A 430 -17.35 -5.25 -0.34
CA LYS A 430 -16.28 -6.24 -0.53
C LYS A 430 -15.28 -6.27 0.63
N PHE A 431 -15.01 -5.11 1.22
CA PHE A 431 -14.17 -5.02 2.41
C PHE A 431 -14.79 -5.64 3.67
N ARG A 432 -16.10 -5.79 3.74
CA ARG A 432 -16.74 -6.50 4.86
C ARG A 432 -16.44 -7.99 4.87
N TYR A 433 -16.15 -8.59 3.71
CA TYR A 433 -15.78 -10.01 3.65
C TYR A 433 -14.31 -10.24 3.91
N ALA A 434 -13.47 -9.44 3.32
CA ALA A 434 -12.05 -9.73 3.22
C ALA A 434 -11.15 -8.67 3.88
N MET A 435 -11.62 -7.45 4.11
CA MET A 435 -10.81 -6.34 4.64
C MET A 435 -9.46 -6.17 3.91
N SER A 436 -9.45 -6.32 2.60
CA SER A 436 -8.24 -6.35 1.78
C SER A 436 -7.36 -5.10 1.89
N HIS A 437 -7.94 -3.96 2.30
CA HIS A 437 -7.22 -2.71 2.56
C HIS A 437 -6.59 -2.62 3.96
N VAL A 438 -7.02 -3.47 4.89
CA VAL A 438 -6.39 -3.59 6.20
C VAL A 438 -5.33 -4.67 6.05
N SER A 439 -4.11 -4.26 5.96
CA SER A 439 -2.93 -5.05 5.63
C SER A 439 -2.70 -6.24 6.59
N PHE A 440 -3.66 -7.19 6.64
CA PHE A 440 -3.48 -8.44 7.38
C PHE A 440 -2.29 -9.23 6.83
N PRO A 441 -1.60 -9.98 7.67
CA PRO A 441 -0.60 -10.93 7.22
C PRO A 441 -1.17 -11.82 6.10
N ARG A 442 -0.47 -11.91 4.97
CA ARG A 442 -0.89 -12.73 3.82
C ARG A 442 0.24 -12.87 2.82
N TRP A 443 0.10 -13.80 1.90
CA TRP A 443 1.01 -13.99 0.78
C TRP A 443 0.33 -13.70 -0.55
N GLY A 444 0.72 -12.62 -1.21
CA GLY A 444 0.17 -12.23 -2.51
C GLY A 444 -1.28 -11.76 -2.47
N ALA A 445 -1.70 -11.09 -3.50
CA ALA A 445 -3.10 -10.70 -3.75
C ALA A 445 -3.28 -10.27 -5.21
N ALA A 446 -2.33 -10.59 -6.09
CA ALA A 446 -2.30 -10.11 -7.46
C ALA A 446 -3.53 -10.54 -8.26
N ASP A 447 -3.96 -11.78 -8.09
CA ASP A 447 -5.14 -12.33 -8.77
C ASP A 447 -6.40 -11.54 -8.40
N TYR A 448 -6.61 -11.22 -7.13
CA TYR A 448 -7.73 -10.40 -6.67
C TYR A 448 -7.66 -8.98 -7.24
N THR A 449 -6.52 -8.30 -7.03
CA THR A 449 -6.36 -6.91 -7.46
C THR A 449 -6.60 -6.74 -8.96
N MET A 450 -6.09 -7.67 -9.77
CA MET A 450 -6.18 -7.55 -11.23
C MET A 450 -7.51 -8.07 -11.78
N ALA A 451 -8.17 -9.03 -11.13
CA ALA A 451 -9.46 -9.56 -11.57
C ALA A 451 -10.64 -8.64 -11.23
N THR A 452 -10.51 -7.81 -10.19
CA THR A 452 -11.59 -6.96 -9.68
C THR A 452 -11.52 -5.51 -10.15
N ARG A 453 -10.57 -5.18 -11.05
CA ARG A 453 -10.37 -3.83 -11.59
C ARG A 453 -10.80 -3.73 -13.04
N GLU A 454 -11.20 -2.53 -13.45
CA GLU A 454 -11.53 -2.25 -14.84
C GLU A 454 -10.32 -2.45 -15.77
N GLU A 455 -10.59 -2.76 -17.05
CA GLU A 455 -9.57 -2.99 -18.07
C GLU A 455 -8.56 -1.82 -18.18
N LYS A 456 -9.04 -0.59 -18.14
CA LYS A 456 -8.17 0.60 -18.20
C LYS A 456 -7.26 0.74 -16.98
N TYR A 457 -7.74 0.37 -15.79
CA TYR A 457 -6.91 0.29 -14.58
C TYR A 457 -5.78 -0.71 -14.79
N VAL A 458 -6.13 -1.93 -15.19
CA VAL A 458 -5.18 -3.03 -15.42
C VAL A 458 -4.14 -2.63 -16.47
N ALA A 459 -4.59 -2.06 -17.59
CA ALA A 459 -3.71 -1.60 -18.66
C ALA A 459 -2.72 -0.52 -18.19
N SER A 460 -3.19 0.45 -17.39
CA SER A 460 -2.34 1.51 -16.82
C SER A 460 -1.29 0.94 -15.88
N SER A 461 -1.71 0.09 -14.95
CA SER A 461 -0.81 -0.57 -14.00
C SER A 461 0.23 -1.44 -14.70
N CYS A 462 -0.17 -2.21 -15.71
CA CYS A 462 0.74 -3.01 -16.52
C CYS A 462 1.74 -2.15 -17.32
N LEU A 463 1.30 -0.99 -17.84
CA LEU A 463 2.19 -0.07 -18.54
C LEU A 463 3.27 0.47 -17.60
N TRP A 464 2.87 0.98 -16.46
CA TRP A 464 3.82 1.54 -15.50
C TRP A 464 4.76 0.48 -14.91
N ALA A 465 4.29 -0.74 -14.70
CA ALA A 465 5.09 -1.86 -14.19
C ALA A 465 6.18 -2.36 -15.16
N GLN A 466 6.18 -1.92 -16.42
CA GLN A 466 7.24 -2.24 -17.38
C GLN A 466 8.57 -1.53 -17.08
N ALA A 467 8.52 -0.42 -16.35
CA ALA A 467 9.73 0.28 -15.97
C ALA A 467 10.59 -0.56 -15.01
N SER A 468 11.89 -0.37 -15.08
CA SER A 468 12.85 -1.07 -14.23
C SER A 468 12.78 -0.53 -12.79
N ASN A 469 12.77 -1.42 -11.81
CA ASN A 469 12.92 -1.08 -10.39
C ASN A 469 14.37 -1.18 -9.89
N ALA A 470 15.35 -1.15 -10.80
CA ALA A 470 16.76 -1.29 -10.44
C ALA A 470 17.32 -0.16 -9.56
N LEU A 471 16.63 1.00 -9.53
CA LEU A 471 16.97 2.09 -8.61
C LEU A 471 16.42 1.87 -7.19
N GLU A 472 15.56 0.88 -7.00
CA GLU A 472 14.86 0.71 -5.74
C GLU A 472 15.83 0.36 -4.60
N TYR A 473 15.77 1.16 -3.54
CA TYR A 473 16.40 0.81 -2.28
C TYR A 473 15.49 -0.18 -1.55
N PRO A 474 15.99 -1.35 -1.12
CA PRO A 474 15.16 -2.34 -0.45
C PRO A 474 14.48 -1.75 0.80
N ALA A 475 13.17 -1.59 0.75
CA ALA A 475 12.38 -0.93 1.79
C ALA A 475 12.40 -1.65 3.16
N ALA A 476 12.85 -2.90 3.18
CA ALA A 476 12.81 -3.78 4.33
C ALA A 476 14.14 -3.94 5.07
N ILE A 477 15.08 -3.01 4.90
CA ILE A 477 16.24 -2.98 5.79
C ILE A 477 15.78 -2.44 7.14
N ILE A 478 15.65 -3.31 8.12
CA ILE A 478 15.47 -2.92 9.51
C ILE A 478 16.78 -2.25 9.94
N LEU A 479 16.71 -0.94 10.15
CA LEU A 479 17.85 -0.19 10.63
C LEU A 479 18.17 -0.61 12.07
N THR A 480 19.46 -0.73 12.41
CA THR A 480 19.88 -0.85 13.80
C THR A 480 19.37 0.33 14.62
N THR A 481 19.25 0.18 15.92
CA THR A 481 18.81 1.26 16.83
C THR A 481 19.64 2.54 16.66
N ASP A 482 20.95 2.40 16.42
CA ASP A 482 21.82 3.57 16.19
C ASP A 482 21.60 4.21 14.81
N ALA A 483 21.35 3.42 13.77
CA ALA A 483 20.98 3.92 12.46
C ALA A 483 19.58 4.59 12.50
N GLN A 484 18.64 4.06 13.27
CA GLN A 484 17.33 4.69 13.46
C GLN A 484 17.41 6.05 14.19
N LYS A 485 18.31 6.19 15.15
CA LYS A 485 18.58 7.49 15.80
C LYS A 485 19.19 8.49 14.81
N ALA A 486 20.10 8.03 13.95
CA ALA A 486 20.66 8.86 12.88
C ALA A 486 19.58 9.27 11.85
N VAL A 487 18.64 8.39 11.54
CA VAL A 487 17.50 8.69 10.65
C VAL A 487 16.49 9.65 11.28
N ALA A 488 16.42 9.77 12.60
CA ALA A 488 15.57 10.77 13.27
C ALA A 488 15.99 12.23 12.93
N GLU A 489 17.22 12.45 12.52
CA GLU A 489 17.69 13.74 11.99
C GLU A 489 17.24 14.01 10.55
N ILE A 490 16.70 12.99 9.86
CA ILE A 490 16.33 13.09 8.43
C ILE A 490 15.19 14.08 8.18
N ASP A 491 14.34 14.35 9.16
CA ASP A 491 13.27 15.34 9.04
C ASP A 491 13.83 16.76 8.81
N ASN A 492 14.93 17.09 9.46
CA ASN A 492 15.63 18.37 9.26
C ASN A 492 16.23 18.45 7.85
N ILE A 493 16.83 17.35 7.39
CA ILE A 493 17.39 17.22 6.06
C ILE A 493 16.28 17.34 5.01
N SER A 494 15.17 16.62 5.19
CA SER A 494 14.03 16.64 4.28
C SER A 494 13.41 18.03 4.16
N ASN A 495 13.24 18.76 5.26
CA ASN A 495 12.73 20.11 5.24
C ASN A 495 13.65 21.05 4.46
N TYR A 496 14.97 20.98 4.67
CA TYR A 496 15.94 21.77 3.92
C TYR A 496 15.93 21.42 2.43
N ILE A 497 15.89 20.13 2.08
CA ILE A 497 15.79 19.68 0.69
C ILE A 497 14.54 20.23 0.03
N ASN A 498 13.38 20.08 0.65
CA ASN A 498 12.10 20.52 0.10
C ASN A 498 12.10 22.04 -0.14
N GLU A 499 12.58 22.83 0.83
CA GLU A 499 12.71 24.28 0.71
C GLU A 499 13.62 24.67 -0.46
N MET A 500 14.79 24.04 -0.57
CA MET A 500 15.77 24.37 -1.61
C MET A 500 15.33 23.90 -2.99
N THR A 501 14.72 22.72 -3.09
CA THR A 501 14.12 22.20 -4.33
C THR A 501 13.13 23.20 -4.91
N TYR A 502 12.20 23.66 -4.07
CA TYR A 502 11.25 24.70 -4.44
C TYR A 502 11.93 25.97 -4.93
N LYS A 503 12.91 26.48 -4.18
CA LYS A 503 13.63 27.70 -4.53
C LYS A 503 14.38 27.59 -5.86
N PHE A 504 15.02 26.47 -6.11
CA PHE A 504 15.72 26.20 -7.37
C PHE A 504 14.75 26.12 -8.55
N ILE A 505 13.66 25.37 -8.42
CA ILE A 505 12.67 25.22 -9.50
C ILE A 505 12.00 26.56 -9.83
N THR A 506 11.64 27.35 -8.83
CA THR A 506 10.97 28.64 -9.03
C THR A 506 11.92 29.78 -9.40
N GLY A 507 13.23 29.57 -9.33
CA GLY A 507 14.25 30.59 -9.57
C GLY A 507 14.44 31.57 -8.39
N ALA A 508 13.83 31.31 -7.24
CA ALA A 508 14.04 32.08 -6.01
C ALA A 508 15.48 31.91 -5.49
N GLU A 509 16.12 30.79 -5.78
CA GLU A 509 17.54 30.55 -5.57
C GLU A 509 18.17 30.14 -6.91
N PRO A 510 19.28 30.76 -7.35
CA PRO A 510 19.92 30.42 -8.59
C PRO A 510 20.66 29.04 -8.48
N LEU A 511 20.54 28.22 -9.51
CA LEU A 511 21.21 26.92 -9.57
C LEU A 511 22.76 26.99 -9.53
N THR A 512 23.34 28.18 -9.74
CA THR A 512 24.78 28.40 -9.50
C THR A 512 25.17 28.20 -8.03
N ASN A 513 24.21 28.19 -7.10
CA ASN A 513 24.42 27.95 -5.68
C ASN A 513 24.22 26.48 -5.28
N PHE A 514 24.13 25.56 -6.27
CA PHE A 514 23.94 24.13 -6.01
C PHE A 514 25.08 23.54 -5.16
N ASP A 515 26.33 23.94 -5.41
CA ASP A 515 27.46 23.46 -4.59
C ASP A 515 27.31 23.89 -3.12
N THR A 516 26.79 25.10 -2.86
CA THR A 516 26.49 25.57 -1.50
C THR A 516 25.37 24.73 -0.85
N TYR A 517 24.37 24.34 -1.62
CA TYR A 517 23.32 23.43 -1.17
C TYR A 517 23.89 22.07 -0.75
N MET A 518 24.76 21.49 -1.57
CA MET A 518 25.44 20.22 -1.27
C MET A 518 26.31 20.32 -0.01
N ASP A 519 27.10 21.40 0.12
CA ASP A 519 27.93 21.66 1.30
C ASP A 519 27.08 21.83 2.59
N ASN A 520 25.90 22.40 2.49
CA ASN A 520 25.01 22.56 3.63
C ASN A 520 24.35 21.24 4.02
N LEU A 521 23.92 20.42 3.07
CA LEU A 521 23.42 19.08 3.35
C LEU A 521 24.43 18.23 4.11
N GLN A 522 25.70 18.38 3.78
CA GLN A 522 26.79 17.64 4.44
C GLN A 522 27.03 18.09 5.89
N LYS A 523 26.55 19.28 6.29
CA LYS A 523 26.72 19.84 7.64
C LYS A 523 25.55 19.54 8.57
N ILE A 524 24.38 19.28 8.00
CA ILE A 524 23.19 18.88 8.75
C ILE A 524 23.35 17.41 9.18
#